data_e1ade04c0d3ccbe5caf6ecc9f5239987
#
_entry.id   e1ade04c0d3ccbe5caf6ecc9f5239987
#
_cell.length_a   1.000
_cell.length_b   1.000
_cell.length_c   1.000
_cell.angle_alpha   90.00
_cell.angle_beta   90.00
_cell.angle_gamma   90.00
#
_symmetry.space_group_name_H-M   'P 1'
#
loop_
_entity.id
_entity.type
_entity.pdbx_description
1 polymer ?
#
loop_
_entity_poly.entity_id
_entity_poly.type
_entity_poly.pdbx_seq_one_letter_code
_entity_poly.pdbx_strand_id
1 'polypeptide(L)'
;IPGTDGMIGLPIAVALGVTPLYFSIPVVILAAFFLLRMASHPHWNSDAAIAAVSASALAIGILVISRTTGMTTDVDNYMFGSVLAMTKGDVALSVVLSVTVLALYLLFYHQIFAVTFDESFSRATGLKVDACNTLLAILTALTIVLGMRMMGAMLISSLVIFPALTAMRLFKSFRGVILCAAVTSVVCFCVGLTISFGFSTPVGATVVAADLTVFLAACLLAALRRK
;
A
#
# COMPACT_ATOMS: atom_id res chain seq x y z
N ILE A 1 -1.40 8.33 4.89
CA ILE A 1 -1.99 6.97 4.87
C ILE A 1 -2.19 6.61 3.40
N PRO A 2 -1.48 5.62 2.86
CA PRO A 2 -1.42 5.36 1.41
C PRO A 2 -2.70 4.77 0.79
N GLY A 3 -3.83 4.78 1.44
CA GLY A 3 -5.09 4.24 0.90
C GLY A 3 -6.12 5.29 0.51
N THR A 4 -5.98 6.51 1.01
CA THR A 4 -6.99 7.56 0.80
C THR A 4 -6.89 8.26 -0.55
N ASP A 5 -5.70 8.25 -1.17
CA ASP A 5 -5.45 8.92 -2.44
C ASP A 5 -6.11 8.18 -3.63
N GLY A 6 -6.23 6.85 -3.53
CA GLY A 6 -6.98 6.04 -4.51
C GLY A 6 -8.49 6.30 -4.49
N MET A 7 -9.02 6.78 -3.36
CA MET A 7 -10.44 7.12 -3.24
C MET A 7 -10.85 8.37 -4.02
N ILE A 8 -9.93 9.23 -4.43
CA ILE A 8 -10.23 10.38 -5.30
C ILE A 8 -10.41 9.94 -6.75
N GLY A 9 -9.59 9.00 -7.21
CA GLY A 9 -9.63 8.55 -8.61
C GLY A 9 -10.92 7.82 -8.98
N LEU A 10 -11.51 7.11 -8.02
CA LEU A 10 -12.73 6.33 -8.25
C LEU A 10 -13.95 7.18 -8.62
N PRO A 11 -14.35 8.20 -7.84
CA PRO A 11 -15.54 9.00 -8.15
C PRO A 11 -15.42 9.74 -9.47
N ILE A 12 -14.22 10.23 -9.80
CA ILE A 12 -13.96 10.93 -11.05
C ILE A 12 -14.06 9.97 -12.23
N ALA A 13 -13.54 8.76 -12.10
CA ALA A 13 -13.61 7.73 -13.15
C ALA A 13 -15.05 7.30 -13.45
N VAL A 14 -15.86 7.13 -12.38
CA VAL A 14 -17.28 6.77 -12.56
C VAL A 14 -18.09 7.89 -13.16
N ALA A 15 -17.83 9.14 -12.77
CA ALA A 15 -18.48 10.32 -13.39
C ALA A 15 -18.18 10.46 -14.89
N LEU A 16 -17.03 9.95 -15.35
CA LEU A 16 -16.61 9.98 -16.75
C LEU A 16 -16.94 8.68 -17.53
N GLY A 17 -17.53 7.66 -16.87
CA GLY A 17 -17.88 6.39 -17.51
C GLY A 17 -16.69 5.55 -17.96
N VAL A 18 -15.49 5.81 -17.40
CA VAL A 18 -14.25 5.10 -17.70
C VAL A 18 -13.96 4.08 -16.59
N THR A 19 -13.30 2.98 -16.91
CA THR A 19 -12.89 1.99 -15.91
C THR A 19 -12.07 2.63 -14.79
N PRO A 20 -12.46 2.48 -13.52
CA PRO A 20 -11.86 3.20 -12.38
C PRO A 20 -10.33 3.07 -12.27
N LEU A 21 -9.78 1.94 -12.74
CA LEU A 21 -8.35 1.66 -12.66
C LEU A 21 -7.49 2.61 -13.51
N TYR A 22 -7.90 2.90 -14.73
CA TYR A 22 -7.12 3.77 -15.62
C TYR A 22 -7.05 5.22 -15.14
N PHE A 23 -8.02 5.65 -14.36
CA PHE A 23 -8.06 7.01 -13.83
C PHE A 23 -7.41 7.13 -12.45
N SER A 24 -7.51 6.10 -11.60
CA SER A 24 -6.90 6.13 -10.27
C SER A 24 -5.37 6.06 -10.31
N ILE A 25 -4.76 5.35 -11.26
CA ILE A 25 -3.30 5.27 -11.39
C ILE A 25 -2.65 6.65 -11.56
N PRO A 26 -3.01 7.50 -12.55
CA PRO A 26 -2.38 8.81 -12.70
C PRO A 26 -2.66 9.74 -11.51
N VAL A 27 -3.85 9.68 -10.90
CA VAL A 27 -4.18 10.50 -9.73
C VAL A 27 -3.30 10.14 -8.55
N VAL A 28 -3.11 8.86 -8.26
CA VAL A 28 -2.26 8.41 -7.14
C VAL A 28 -0.78 8.71 -7.39
N ILE A 29 -0.30 8.59 -8.63
CA ILE A 29 1.06 8.98 -8.99
C ILE A 29 1.28 10.49 -8.76
N LEU A 30 0.33 11.33 -9.20
CA LEU A 30 0.37 12.77 -8.97
C LEU A 30 0.35 13.11 -7.47
N ALA A 31 -0.53 12.46 -6.70
CA ALA A 31 -0.61 12.64 -5.26
C ALA A 31 0.69 12.22 -4.55
N ALA A 32 1.26 11.08 -4.92
CA ALA A 32 2.54 10.60 -4.40
C ALA A 32 3.69 11.56 -4.74
N PHE A 33 3.75 12.08 -5.96
CA PHE A 33 4.74 13.07 -6.37
C PHE A 33 4.59 14.39 -5.59
N PHE A 34 3.34 14.86 -5.41
CA PHE A 34 3.05 16.07 -4.65
C PHE A 34 3.43 15.92 -3.17
N LEU A 35 3.10 14.78 -2.55
CA LEU A 35 3.49 14.45 -1.17
C LEU A 35 5.00 14.40 -0.99
N LEU A 36 5.73 13.77 -1.91
CA LEU A 36 7.19 13.73 -1.89
C LEU A 36 7.78 15.15 -1.94
N ARG A 37 7.23 15.99 -2.81
CA ARG A 37 7.72 17.36 -2.94
C ARG A 37 7.39 18.23 -1.71
N MET A 38 6.25 18.01 -1.07
CA MET A 38 5.92 18.67 0.20
C MET A 38 6.78 18.17 1.35
N ALA A 39 7.03 16.88 1.45
CA ALA A 39 7.85 16.28 2.50
C ALA A 39 9.33 16.73 2.43
N SER A 40 9.82 17.13 1.25
CA SER A 40 11.18 17.65 1.08
C SER A 40 11.36 19.12 1.49
N HIS A 41 10.30 19.84 1.87
CA HIS A 41 10.42 21.22 2.37
C HIS A 41 10.69 21.26 3.87
N PRO A 42 11.77 21.93 4.33
CA PRO A 42 12.22 21.90 5.74
C PRO A 42 11.27 22.57 6.74
N HIS A 43 10.24 23.30 6.29
CA HIS A 43 9.31 24.01 7.16
C HIS A 43 8.01 23.25 7.46
N TRP A 44 7.78 22.09 6.85
CA TRP A 44 6.56 21.31 7.07
C TRP A 44 6.90 20.02 7.83
N ASN A 45 6.19 19.78 8.92
CA ASN A 45 6.23 18.48 9.57
C ASN A 45 5.65 17.44 8.60
N SER A 46 6.46 16.49 8.17
CA SER A 46 6.07 15.44 7.20
C SER A 46 4.77 14.74 7.58
N ASP A 47 4.56 14.47 8.87
CA ASP A 47 3.35 13.81 9.37
C ASP A 47 2.11 14.69 9.24
N ALA A 48 2.22 15.99 9.48
CA ALA A 48 1.12 16.93 9.32
C ALA A 48 0.73 17.09 7.83
N ALA A 49 1.71 17.13 6.93
CA ALA A 49 1.46 17.20 5.49
C ALA A 49 0.74 15.94 4.99
N ILE A 50 1.18 14.75 5.40
CA ILE A 50 0.53 13.47 5.06
C ILE A 50 -0.90 13.44 5.60
N ALA A 51 -1.11 13.84 6.85
CA ALA A 51 -2.45 13.88 7.46
C ALA A 51 -3.39 14.85 6.72
N ALA A 52 -2.92 16.05 6.37
CA ALA A 52 -3.72 17.05 5.67
C ALA A 52 -4.13 16.59 4.27
N VAL A 53 -3.18 16.02 3.50
CA VAL A 53 -3.47 15.49 2.16
C VAL A 53 -4.42 14.31 2.24
N SER A 54 -4.21 13.38 3.19
CA SER A 54 -5.10 12.23 3.38
C SER A 54 -6.51 12.64 3.76
N ALA A 55 -6.66 13.59 4.68
CA ALA A 55 -7.98 14.10 5.09
C ALA A 55 -8.70 14.85 3.95
N SER A 56 -7.96 15.68 3.20
CA SER A 56 -8.54 16.41 2.05
C SER A 56 -8.95 15.47 0.93
N ALA A 57 -8.13 14.46 0.63
CA ALA A 57 -8.41 13.42 -0.35
C ALA A 57 -9.69 12.65 -0.02
N LEU A 58 -9.82 12.23 1.25
CA LEU A 58 -11.01 11.53 1.73
C LEU A 58 -12.26 12.42 1.65
N ALA A 59 -12.15 13.68 2.10
CA ALA A 59 -13.27 14.62 2.07
C ALA A 59 -13.77 14.89 0.65
N ILE A 60 -12.85 15.13 -0.31
CA ILE A 60 -13.19 15.33 -1.72
C ILE A 60 -13.83 14.06 -2.30
N GLY A 61 -13.25 12.89 -2.01
CA GLY A 61 -13.80 11.60 -2.43
C GLY A 61 -15.24 11.41 -1.98
N ILE A 62 -15.54 11.64 -0.70
CA ILE A 62 -16.89 11.53 -0.14
C ILE A 62 -17.84 12.54 -0.76
N LEU A 63 -17.42 13.79 -0.96
CA LEU A 63 -18.23 14.83 -1.60
C LEU A 63 -18.64 14.46 -3.03
N VAL A 64 -17.71 13.91 -3.82
CA VAL A 64 -18.02 13.48 -5.20
C VAL A 64 -18.97 12.29 -5.19
N ILE A 65 -18.74 11.29 -4.33
CA ILE A 65 -19.61 10.12 -4.18
C ILE A 65 -21.02 10.54 -3.74
N SER A 66 -21.14 11.46 -2.78
CA SER A 66 -22.44 11.92 -2.27
C SER A 66 -23.30 12.64 -3.33
N ARG A 67 -22.67 13.15 -4.40
CA ARG A 67 -23.38 13.78 -5.54
C ARG A 67 -23.79 12.79 -6.62
N THR A 68 -23.25 11.59 -6.59
CA THR A 68 -23.52 10.55 -7.61
C THR A 68 -24.47 9.53 -6.98
N THR A 69 -25.75 9.63 -7.32
CA THR A 69 -26.82 8.75 -6.81
C THR A 69 -26.57 7.30 -7.24
N GLY A 70 -26.51 6.37 -6.28
CA GLY A 70 -26.40 4.93 -6.54
C GLY A 70 -25.07 4.24 -6.17
N MET A 71 -24.10 4.95 -5.59
CA MET A 71 -22.74 4.46 -5.39
C MET A 71 -22.42 3.93 -3.98
N THR A 72 -23.37 3.82 -3.08
CA THR A 72 -23.11 3.31 -1.72
C THR A 72 -22.56 1.87 -1.72
N THR A 73 -23.03 1.03 -2.63
CA THR A 73 -22.61 -0.37 -2.76
C THR A 73 -21.18 -0.52 -3.28
N ASP A 74 -20.73 0.40 -4.14
CA ASP A 74 -19.38 0.34 -4.69
C ASP A 74 -18.30 0.79 -3.69
N VAL A 75 -18.63 1.70 -2.77
CA VAL A 75 -17.72 2.15 -1.71
C VAL A 75 -17.42 1.03 -0.72
N ASP A 76 -18.44 0.28 -0.30
CA ASP A 76 -18.26 -0.87 0.58
C ASP A 76 -17.39 -1.95 -0.06
N ASN A 77 -17.60 -2.25 -1.33
CA ASN A 77 -16.76 -3.17 -2.09
C ASN A 77 -15.31 -2.68 -2.20
N TYR A 78 -15.08 -1.36 -2.27
CA TYR A 78 -13.74 -0.79 -2.33
C TYR A 78 -13.02 -0.81 -0.97
N MET A 79 -13.76 -0.63 0.13
CA MET A 79 -13.19 -0.69 1.47
C MET A 79 -12.85 -2.12 1.91
N PHE A 80 -13.76 -3.06 1.63
CA PHE A 80 -13.65 -4.45 2.10
C PHE A 80 -13.11 -5.41 1.04
N GLY A 81 -13.05 -4.98 -0.21
CA GLY A 81 -12.62 -5.78 -1.35
C GLY A 81 -13.70 -6.76 -1.83
N SER A 82 -13.75 -6.95 -3.14
CA SER A 82 -14.58 -8.00 -3.74
C SER A 82 -13.75 -8.73 -4.80
N VAL A 83 -13.03 -9.74 -4.36
CA VAL A 83 -12.23 -10.61 -5.24
C VAL A 83 -13.11 -11.27 -6.32
N LEU A 84 -14.40 -11.48 -6.01
CA LEU A 84 -15.36 -12.12 -6.91
C LEU A 84 -15.90 -11.19 -8.01
N ALA A 85 -15.75 -9.87 -7.87
CA ALA A 85 -16.23 -8.89 -8.85
C ALA A 85 -15.18 -8.53 -9.93
N MET A 86 -14.02 -9.17 -9.93
CA MET A 86 -12.94 -8.87 -10.87
C MET A 86 -13.21 -9.43 -12.26
N THR A 87 -12.95 -8.61 -13.28
CA THR A 87 -12.96 -9.07 -14.67
C THR A 87 -11.64 -9.75 -15.04
N LYS A 88 -11.65 -10.61 -16.08
CA LYS A 88 -10.42 -11.25 -16.60
C LYS A 88 -9.37 -10.22 -17.05
N GLY A 89 -9.82 -9.05 -17.53
CA GLY A 89 -8.94 -7.96 -17.92
C GLY A 89 -8.22 -7.33 -16.71
N ASP A 90 -8.94 -7.14 -15.61
CA ASP A 90 -8.38 -6.61 -14.37
C ASP A 90 -7.29 -7.54 -13.79
N VAL A 91 -7.54 -8.84 -13.83
CA VAL A 91 -6.57 -9.86 -13.39
C VAL A 91 -5.31 -9.82 -14.26
N ALA A 92 -5.46 -9.80 -15.59
CA ALA A 92 -4.32 -9.75 -16.50
C ALA A 92 -3.49 -8.47 -16.29
N LEU A 93 -4.13 -7.32 -16.17
CA LEU A 93 -3.48 -6.04 -15.91
C LEU A 93 -2.76 -6.04 -14.56
N SER A 94 -3.37 -6.61 -13.51
CA SER A 94 -2.76 -6.74 -12.19
C SER A 94 -1.52 -7.63 -12.20
N VAL A 95 -1.55 -8.74 -12.92
CA VAL A 95 -0.40 -9.65 -13.06
C VAL A 95 0.75 -8.94 -13.80
N VAL A 96 0.48 -8.29 -14.92
CA VAL A 96 1.50 -7.56 -15.69
C VAL A 96 2.13 -6.44 -14.86
N LEU A 97 1.32 -5.64 -14.16
CA LEU A 97 1.82 -4.58 -13.30
C LEU A 97 2.62 -5.12 -12.10
N SER A 98 2.15 -6.18 -11.44
CA SER A 98 2.87 -6.83 -10.34
C SER A 98 4.24 -7.35 -10.77
N VAL A 99 4.30 -8.01 -11.93
CA VAL A 99 5.56 -8.50 -12.49
C VAL A 99 6.48 -7.34 -12.84
N THR A 100 5.95 -6.26 -13.42
CA THR A 100 6.72 -5.05 -13.75
C THR A 100 7.28 -4.38 -12.50
N VAL A 101 6.47 -4.20 -11.46
CA VAL A 101 6.91 -3.62 -10.18
C VAL A 101 8.00 -4.47 -9.55
N LEU A 102 7.82 -5.80 -9.52
CA LEU A 102 8.81 -6.72 -8.96
C LEU A 102 10.12 -6.69 -9.76
N ALA A 103 10.05 -6.69 -11.09
CA ALA A 103 11.21 -6.62 -11.96
C ALA A 103 11.98 -5.31 -11.75
N LEU A 104 11.29 -4.17 -11.72
CA LEU A 104 11.92 -2.87 -11.45
C LEU A 104 12.54 -2.83 -10.05
N TYR A 105 11.86 -3.35 -9.03
CA TYR A 105 12.41 -3.43 -7.69
C TYR A 105 13.69 -4.26 -7.64
N LEU A 106 13.72 -5.43 -8.27
CA LEU A 106 14.90 -6.31 -8.31
C LEU A 106 16.06 -5.68 -9.09
N LEU A 107 15.76 -4.97 -10.19
CA LEU A 107 16.74 -4.30 -11.04
C LEU A 107 17.44 -3.16 -10.29
N PHE A 108 16.69 -2.37 -9.54
CA PHE A 108 17.18 -1.23 -8.77
C PHE A 108 17.47 -1.55 -7.30
N TYR A 109 17.43 -2.83 -6.92
CA TYR A 109 17.59 -3.28 -5.53
C TYR A 109 18.82 -2.68 -4.82
N HIS A 110 19.98 -2.65 -5.47
CA HIS A 110 21.21 -2.13 -4.87
C HIS A 110 21.17 -0.62 -4.63
N GLN A 111 20.55 0.12 -5.55
CA GLN A 111 20.40 1.57 -5.42
C GLN A 111 19.37 1.91 -4.32
N ILE A 112 18.24 1.20 -4.32
CA ILE A 112 17.21 1.34 -3.30
C ILE A 112 17.78 1.02 -1.92
N PHE A 113 18.56 -0.06 -1.80
CA PHE A 113 19.21 -0.42 -0.54
C PHE A 113 20.15 0.69 -0.05
N ALA A 114 21.03 1.21 -0.91
CA ALA A 114 21.99 2.25 -0.55
C ALA A 114 21.27 3.54 -0.08
N VAL A 115 20.27 3.99 -0.82
CA VAL A 115 19.51 5.20 -0.50
C VAL A 115 18.69 5.06 0.78
N THR A 116 18.11 3.87 1.03
CA THR A 116 17.31 3.62 2.23
C THR A 116 18.17 3.57 3.50
N PHE A 117 19.43 3.13 3.40
CA PHE A 117 20.33 3.02 4.56
C PHE A 117 21.00 4.33 4.93
N ASP A 118 21.53 5.04 3.93
CA ASP A 118 22.20 6.33 4.13
C ASP A 118 22.02 7.21 2.89
N GLU A 119 21.06 8.11 2.99
CA GLU A 119 20.76 9.06 1.93
C GLU A 119 21.92 10.04 1.70
N SER A 120 22.57 10.49 2.77
CA SER A 120 23.66 11.48 2.72
C SER A 120 24.89 10.87 2.02
N PHE A 121 25.25 9.65 2.38
CA PHE A 121 26.34 8.92 1.76
C PHE A 121 26.04 8.61 0.28
N SER A 122 24.83 8.17 -0.02
CA SER A 122 24.39 7.88 -1.39
C SER A 122 24.45 9.12 -2.27
N ARG A 123 24.09 10.29 -1.75
CA ARG A 123 24.20 11.57 -2.44
C ARG A 123 25.66 11.98 -2.67
N ALA A 124 26.54 11.73 -1.69
CA ALA A 124 27.97 12.02 -1.79
C ALA A 124 28.68 11.11 -2.81
N THR A 125 28.21 9.88 -2.99
CA THR A 125 28.76 8.92 -3.99
C THR A 125 28.21 9.15 -5.40
N GLY A 126 27.40 10.19 -5.62
CA GLY A 126 26.89 10.57 -6.96
C GLY A 126 25.64 9.81 -7.39
N LEU A 127 25.00 9.04 -6.50
CA LEU A 127 23.71 8.42 -6.79
C LEU A 127 22.62 9.49 -6.87
N LYS A 128 21.71 9.34 -7.84
CA LYS A 128 20.55 10.22 -7.99
C LYS A 128 19.47 9.85 -6.98
N VAL A 129 19.65 10.28 -5.72
CA VAL A 129 18.78 9.94 -4.60
C VAL A 129 17.33 10.32 -4.87
N ASP A 130 17.09 11.52 -5.41
CA ASP A 130 15.74 12.00 -5.71
C ASP A 130 15.02 11.13 -6.76
N ALA A 131 15.77 10.60 -7.73
CA ALA A 131 15.22 9.67 -8.72
C ALA A 131 14.87 8.30 -8.09
N CYS A 132 15.69 7.79 -7.17
CA CYS A 132 15.42 6.55 -6.44
C CYS A 132 14.21 6.71 -5.52
N ASN A 133 14.08 7.82 -4.81
CA ASN A 133 12.93 8.10 -3.95
C ASN A 133 11.64 8.25 -4.78
N THR A 134 11.71 8.92 -5.93
CA THR A 134 10.59 9.02 -6.86
C THR A 134 10.19 7.65 -7.42
N LEU A 135 11.16 6.83 -7.81
CA LEU A 135 10.92 5.46 -8.27
C LEU A 135 10.21 4.63 -7.18
N LEU A 136 10.72 4.66 -5.95
CA LEU A 136 10.10 3.97 -4.81
C LEU A 136 8.66 4.42 -4.57
N ALA A 137 8.41 5.73 -4.61
CA ALA A 137 7.07 6.27 -4.44
C ALA A 137 6.12 5.80 -5.54
N ILE A 138 6.56 5.79 -6.79
CA ILE A 138 5.76 5.29 -7.92
C ILE A 138 5.48 3.80 -7.78
N LEU A 139 6.49 2.97 -7.47
CA LEU A 139 6.31 1.54 -7.27
C LEU A 139 5.34 1.24 -6.13
N THR A 140 5.46 1.96 -5.02
CA THR A 140 4.57 1.82 -3.87
C THR A 140 3.14 2.25 -4.22
N ALA A 141 2.98 3.38 -4.90
CA ALA A 141 1.69 3.88 -5.36
C ALA A 141 0.98 2.88 -6.28
N LEU A 142 1.69 2.33 -7.27
CA LEU A 142 1.16 1.30 -8.17
C LEU A 142 0.73 0.05 -7.42
N THR A 143 1.55 -0.44 -6.49
CA THR A 143 1.25 -1.63 -5.68
C THR A 143 -0.01 -1.41 -4.83
N ILE A 144 -0.14 -0.23 -4.21
CA ILE A 144 -1.30 0.09 -3.38
C ILE A 144 -2.58 0.18 -4.22
N VAL A 145 -2.54 0.86 -5.37
CA VAL A 145 -3.72 0.99 -6.25
C VAL A 145 -4.20 -0.37 -6.73
N LEU A 146 -3.28 -1.23 -7.15
CA LEU A 146 -3.60 -2.60 -7.56
C LEU A 146 -4.18 -3.42 -6.42
N GLY A 147 -3.51 -3.41 -5.27
CA GLY A 147 -3.94 -4.16 -4.11
C GLY A 147 -5.29 -3.70 -3.57
N MET A 148 -5.53 -2.38 -3.58
CA MET A 148 -6.79 -1.79 -3.13
C MET A 148 -7.98 -2.26 -3.97
N ARG A 149 -7.80 -2.32 -5.30
CA ARG A 149 -8.85 -2.80 -6.19
C ARG A 149 -9.15 -4.29 -6.03
N MET A 150 -8.12 -5.12 -5.77
CA MET A 150 -8.27 -6.56 -5.64
C MET A 150 -8.78 -6.99 -4.26
N MET A 151 -8.26 -6.37 -3.21
CA MET A 151 -8.36 -6.85 -1.83
C MET A 151 -9.04 -5.85 -0.88
N GLY A 152 -9.29 -4.63 -1.34
CA GLY A 152 -9.80 -3.53 -0.53
C GLY A 152 -8.72 -2.73 0.19
N ALA A 153 -9.06 -1.48 0.54
CA ALA A 153 -8.12 -0.54 1.16
C ALA A 153 -7.66 -1.00 2.55
N MET A 154 -8.55 -1.60 3.33
CA MET A 154 -8.25 -2.08 4.68
C MET A 154 -7.25 -3.22 4.67
N LEU A 155 -7.42 -4.18 3.77
CA LEU A 155 -6.56 -5.36 3.68
C LEU A 155 -5.17 -5.00 3.16
N ILE A 156 -5.07 -4.18 2.09
CA ILE A 156 -3.76 -3.80 1.55
C ILE A 156 -2.94 -2.98 2.55
N SER A 157 -3.58 -2.09 3.32
CA SER A 157 -2.90 -1.32 4.36
C SER A 157 -2.32 -2.23 5.44
N SER A 158 -3.05 -3.25 5.88
CA SER A 158 -2.54 -4.19 6.89
C SER A 158 -1.41 -5.05 6.35
N LEU A 159 -1.54 -5.60 5.15
CA LEU A 159 -0.51 -6.43 4.51
C LEU A 159 0.80 -5.70 4.21
N VAL A 160 0.75 -4.38 4.04
CA VAL A 160 1.97 -3.57 3.87
C VAL A 160 2.62 -3.24 5.21
N ILE A 161 1.82 -2.88 6.22
CA ILE A 161 2.33 -2.34 7.49
C ILE A 161 2.73 -3.44 8.47
N PHE A 162 1.83 -4.38 8.82
CA PHE A 162 2.09 -5.36 9.89
C PHE A 162 3.23 -6.33 9.60
N PRO A 163 3.34 -6.95 8.41
CA PRO A 163 4.46 -7.84 8.12
C PRO A 163 5.81 -7.12 8.13
N ALA A 164 5.86 -5.87 7.64
CA ALA A 164 7.08 -5.08 7.68
C ALA A 164 7.50 -4.76 9.12
N LEU A 165 6.57 -4.31 9.97
CA LEU A 165 6.84 -4.05 11.39
C LEU A 165 7.25 -5.32 12.14
N THR A 166 6.61 -6.45 11.86
CA THR A 166 6.95 -7.75 12.44
C THR A 166 8.37 -8.16 12.07
N ALA A 167 8.72 -8.06 10.80
CA ALA A 167 10.04 -8.42 10.30
C ALA A 167 11.15 -7.53 10.87
N MET A 168 10.92 -6.22 11.01
CA MET A 168 11.88 -5.29 11.64
C MET A 168 12.11 -5.58 13.14
N ARG A 169 11.15 -6.19 13.82
CA ARG A 169 11.33 -6.63 15.22
C ARG A 169 12.17 -7.89 15.34
N LEU A 170 12.11 -8.79 14.36
CA LEU A 170 12.75 -10.10 14.39
C LEU A 170 14.15 -10.09 13.76
N PHE A 171 14.36 -9.31 12.70
CA PHE A 171 15.60 -9.29 11.93
C PHE A 171 16.23 -7.89 11.88
N LYS A 172 17.59 -7.88 11.91
CA LYS A 172 18.38 -6.64 11.80
C LYS A 172 18.98 -6.44 10.40
N SER A 173 18.96 -7.47 9.56
CA SER A 173 19.50 -7.38 8.20
C SER A 173 18.40 -7.02 7.20
N PHE A 174 18.69 -6.13 6.26
CA PHE A 174 17.74 -5.66 5.26
C PHE A 174 17.12 -6.81 4.44
N ARG A 175 17.96 -7.76 3.98
CA ARG A 175 17.48 -8.96 3.26
C ARG A 175 16.58 -9.84 4.13
N GLY A 176 16.95 -10.01 5.40
CA GLY A 176 16.14 -10.77 6.35
C GLY A 176 14.78 -10.14 6.61
N VAL A 177 14.73 -8.81 6.72
CA VAL A 177 13.47 -8.06 6.89
C VAL A 177 12.56 -8.24 5.68
N ILE A 178 13.08 -8.08 4.46
CA ILE A 178 12.28 -8.22 3.24
C ILE A 178 11.73 -9.64 3.10
N LEU A 179 12.60 -10.65 3.27
CA LEU A 179 12.19 -12.04 3.12
C LEU A 179 11.17 -12.46 4.20
N CYS A 180 11.41 -12.06 5.44
CA CYS A 180 10.49 -12.32 6.55
C CYS A 180 9.14 -11.60 6.33
N ALA A 181 9.15 -10.34 5.92
CA ALA A 181 7.92 -9.59 5.64
C ALA A 181 7.11 -10.26 4.52
N ALA A 182 7.78 -10.68 3.42
CA ALA A 182 7.12 -11.35 2.31
C ALA A 182 6.50 -12.69 2.74
N VAL A 183 7.24 -13.53 3.48
CA VAL A 183 6.72 -14.81 3.97
C VAL A 183 5.56 -14.60 4.95
N THR A 184 5.71 -13.67 5.90
CA THR A 184 4.65 -13.37 6.89
C THR A 184 3.39 -12.88 6.21
N SER A 185 3.49 -11.97 5.23
CA SER A 185 2.35 -11.47 4.47
C SER A 185 1.59 -12.59 3.76
N VAL A 186 2.31 -13.48 3.06
CA VAL A 186 1.68 -14.63 2.34
C VAL A 186 1.02 -15.60 3.33
N VAL A 187 1.69 -15.92 4.43
CA VAL A 187 1.16 -16.85 5.43
C VAL A 187 -0.09 -16.26 6.10
N CYS A 188 -0.05 -15.00 6.54
CA CYS A 188 -1.19 -14.35 7.16
C CYS A 188 -2.38 -14.23 6.20
N PHE A 189 -2.11 -13.94 4.93
CA PHE A 189 -3.15 -13.91 3.90
C PHE A 189 -3.80 -15.28 3.71
N CYS A 190 -3.02 -16.36 3.56
CA CYS A 190 -3.55 -17.71 3.41
C CYS A 190 -4.35 -18.17 4.64
N VAL A 191 -3.83 -17.90 5.85
CA VAL A 191 -4.51 -18.24 7.11
C VAL A 191 -5.80 -17.44 7.26
N GLY A 192 -5.76 -16.13 7.02
CA GLY A 192 -6.94 -15.28 7.10
C GLY A 192 -8.02 -15.68 6.09
N LEU A 193 -7.62 -16.05 4.86
CA LEU A 193 -8.54 -16.55 3.83
C LEU A 193 -9.21 -17.86 4.24
N THR A 194 -8.46 -18.81 4.77
CA THR A 194 -9.01 -20.10 5.24
C THR A 194 -9.96 -19.93 6.41
N ILE A 195 -9.63 -19.06 7.37
CA ILE A 195 -10.50 -18.74 8.49
C ILE A 195 -11.78 -18.03 8.02
N SER A 196 -11.65 -17.06 7.10
CA SER A 196 -12.78 -16.35 6.53
C SER A 196 -13.77 -17.30 5.86
N PHE A 197 -13.26 -18.29 5.11
CA PHE A 197 -14.08 -19.29 4.45
C PHE A 197 -14.82 -20.19 5.46
N GLY A 198 -14.14 -20.61 6.54
CA GLY A 198 -14.73 -21.47 7.57
C GLY A 198 -15.81 -20.79 8.42
N PHE A 199 -15.67 -19.49 8.67
CA PHE A 199 -16.58 -18.74 9.55
C PHE A 199 -17.53 -17.78 8.81
N SER A 200 -17.49 -17.77 7.47
CA SER A 200 -18.30 -16.86 6.62
C SER A 200 -18.14 -15.38 7.01
N THR A 201 -16.91 -14.98 7.35
CA THR A 201 -16.56 -13.62 7.77
C THR A 201 -15.90 -12.83 6.63
N PRO A 202 -15.90 -11.49 6.67
CA PRO A 202 -15.23 -10.68 5.64
C PRO A 202 -13.73 -10.98 5.57
N VAL A 203 -13.22 -11.33 4.39
CA VAL A 203 -11.80 -11.72 4.17
C VAL A 203 -10.83 -10.64 4.67
N GLY A 204 -11.12 -9.35 4.39
CA GLY A 204 -10.28 -8.25 4.81
C GLY A 204 -10.08 -8.20 6.33
N ALA A 205 -11.15 -8.30 7.10
CA ALA A 205 -11.10 -8.23 8.55
C ALA A 205 -10.37 -9.41 9.19
N THR A 206 -10.55 -10.63 8.66
CA THR A 206 -9.89 -11.83 9.19
C THR A 206 -8.40 -11.84 8.92
N VAL A 207 -7.95 -11.38 7.75
CA VAL A 207 -6.52 -11.25 7.45
C VAL A 207 -5.88 -10.17 8.32
N VAL A 208 -6.53 -9.01 8.52
CA VAL A 208 -6.05 -7.96 9.43
C VAL A 208 -5.90 -8.50 10.86
N ALA A 209 -6.86 -9.27 11.34
CA ALA A 209 -6.79 -9.90 12.66
C ALA A 209 -5.64 -10.91 12.75
N ALA A 210 -5.40 -11.71 11.71
CA ALA A 210 -4.26 -12.63 11.64
C ALA A 210 -2.92 -11.88 11.67
N ASP A 211 -2.77 -10.83 10.87
CA ASP A 211 -1.58 -9.97 10.85
C ASP A 211 -1.31 -9.35 12.22
N LEU A 212 -2.35 -8.81 12.86
CA LEU A 212 -2.25 -8.22 14.19
C LEU A 212 -1.80 -9.23 15.25
N THR A 213 -2.36 -10.44 15.23
CA THR A 213 -1.96 -11.50 16.18
C THR A 213 -0.50 -11.91 16.01
N VAL A 214 -0.02 -12.06 14.77
CA VAL A 214 1.38 -12.36 14.47
C VAL A 214 2.30 -11.22 14.91
N PHE A 215 1.90 -9.97 14.67
CA PHE A 215 2.66 -8.80 15.13
C PHE A 215 2.78 -8.74 16.66
N LEU A 216 1.68 -8.95 17.38
CA LEU A 216 1.69 -8.98 18.86
C LEU A 216 2.56 -10.12 19.38
N ALA A 217 2.47 -11.30 18.80
CA ALA A 217 3.33 -12.43 19.15
C ALA A 217 4.82 -12.11 18.93
N ALA A 218 5.16 -11.48 17.81
CA ALA A 218 6.54 -11.05 17.53
C ALA A 218 7.03 -9.98 18.52
N CYS A 219 6.17 -9.04 18.92
CA CYS A 219 6.50 -8.05 19.94
C CYS A 219 6.77 -8.70 21.30
N LEU A 220 5.96 -9.66 21.71
CA LEU A 220 6.16 -10.42 22.96
C LEU A 220 7.48 -11.22 22.92
N LEU A 221 7.75 -11.92 21.83
CA LEU A 221 9.00 -12.66 21.65
C LEU A 221 10.23 -11.74 21.67
N ALA A 222 10.14 -10.57 21.04
CA ALA A 222 11.22 -9.58 21.07
C ALA A 222 11.44 -8.99 22.47
N ALA A 223 10.37 -8.80 23.25
CA ALA A 223 10.45 -8.34 24.63
C ALA A 223 11.09 -9.40 25.56
N LEU A 224 10.76 -10.68 25.36
CA LEU A 224 11.33 -11.80 26.12
C LEU A 224 12.83 -12.03 25.80
N ARG A 225 13.24 -11.79 24.56
CA ARG A 225 14.67 -11.89 24.17
C ARG A 225 15.54 -10.73 24.65
N ARG A 226 14.95 -9.63 25.13
CA ARG A 226 15.67 -8.48 25.68
C ARG A 226 15.94 -8.58 27.19
N LYS A 227 15.34 -9.56 27.87
CA LYS A 227 15.67 -9.94 29.24
C LYS A 227 16.76 -11.02 29.27
#